data_5d30b15eba1cf875d40928dc2e5d5c51
#
_entry.id   5d30b15eba1cf875d40928dc2e5d5c51
#
_cell.length_a   1.000
_cell.length_b   1.000
_cell.length_c   1.000
_cell.angle_alpha   90.00
_cell.angle_beta   90.00
_cell.angle_gamma   90.00
#
_symmetry.space_group_name_H-M   'P 1'
#
loop_
_entity.id
_entity.type
_entity.pdbx_description
1 polymer ?
#
loop_
_entity_poly.entity_id
_entity_poly.type
_entity_poly.pdbx_seq_one_letter_code
_entity_poly.pdbx_strand_id
1 'polypeptide(L)'
;MATTATMRSHPMTQARLSSRGALASSRQLSKTSRAATRDARRVVTRATGAPATSAEKRTATNALTKQDLVDYIASGCKPKSEWRCARRLLRHPPVALAFQAFLISSRPQKASHRWVPTPFPRDPDADHDHPMHPRRIGTEHEKFGYQLENLRPMEYDAHVSKLLHALVDRFDWEPIMESGNIIGCKLNGQSVTLEPGGQFELSGAPLVNLHQTCAEVHSHLYQVKTAAKEIGVSFLGLGFQPKWSVDDTPVMPKGRYKIMKQYMPKRGNKGLDMMFRTCTIQVNLDFSSEEDMVRKFRTSLALQPIATALFANSPFCDGKPSGQKSLRSDVWTDTDPDRTGSIQWVFEDGFGFDRYTEYVLDVPMYFVYRDGIYHDVTGQSFRDFMEGKLADFPDEYPTLDDWEQHLTTCFPEVRLKRYMEMRGADGGPWGNICALPSVWVGLLYDEKALDDAEALVADWTAEEREYLRVAVTKDGLQTKFRDGTVQDIAIEMVRIAKEGLVRRGANEENFVDGLMEMATSGQTQADKLLDAYVNKWGMDIDKVYKELSF
;
A
#
# COMPACT_ATOMS: atom_id res chain seq x y z
N MET A 1 21.68 60.33 0.56
CA MET A 1 20.69 61.37 0.35
C MET A 1 19.31 60.74 0.60
N ALA A 2 18.72 61.19 1.67
CA ALA A 2 17.40 60.83 2.12
C ALA A 2 16.32 61.53 1.29
N THR A 3 15.17 60.93 1.14
CA THR A 3 13.92 61.67 1.26
C THR A 3 12.73 60.73 1.56
N THR A 4 12.22 60.93 2.72
CA THR A 4 10.97 60.57 3.37
C THR A 4 9.78 61.30 2.79
N ALA A 5 8.57 60.69 2.83
CA ALA A 5 7.27 61.31 3.15
C ALA A 5 6.17 60.28 2.93
N THR A 6 5.44 59.89 3.86
CA THR A 6 4.48 60.32 4.89
C THR A 6 3.05 59.86 4.54
N MET A 7 2.50 59.17 5.50
CA MET A 7 1.11 58.80 5.78
C MET A 7 -0.01 59.78 5.35
N ARG A 8 -1.18 59.24 5.06
CA ARG A 8 -2.43 59.76 5.65
C ARG A 8 -3.55 58.67 5.74
N SER A 9 -4.23 58.75 6.85
CA SER A 9 -5.22 57.90 7.48
C SER A 9 -6.69 58.37 7.25
N HIS A 10 -7.62 57.39 7.21
CA HIS A 10 -8.99 57.35 7.78
C HIS A 10 -10.09 58.32 7.25
N PRO A 11 -11.44 58.11 7.55
CA PRO A 11 -12.12 57.11 8.38
C PRO A 11 -13.44 56.47 7.86
N MET A 12 -13.89 55.48 8.58
CA MET A 12 -15.21 54.91 8.93
C MET A 12 -16.50 55.63 8.44
N THR A 13 -17.51 54.80 8.09
CA THR A 13 -18.87 55.02 8.60
C THR A 13 -19.64 53.70 8.76
N GLN A 14 -20.18 53.52 9.99
CA GLN A 14 -21.18 52.52 10.37
C GLN A 14 -22.56 52.97 9.98
N ALA A 15 -23.45 52.03 9.65
CA ALA A 15 -24.87 52.21 9.89
C ALA A 15 -25.53 50.89 10.33
N ARG A 16 -26.05 50.95 11.53
CA ARG A 16 -26.99 49.97 12.16
C ARG A 16 -28.43 50.34 11.74
N LEU A 17 -29.29 49.32 11.91
CA LEU A 17 -30.68 49.33 12.46
C LEU A 17 -31.49 48.26 11.72
N SER A 18 -32.04 47.29 12.34
CA SER A 18 -32.96 46.96 13.44
C SER A 18 -34.29 46.43 12.87
N SER A 19 -34.57 45.17 13.18
CA SER A 19 -35.56 44.64 14.13
C SER A 19 -37.00 44.37 13.63
N ARG A 20 -37.53 43.27 14.18
CA ARG A 20 -38.93 42.84 14.41
C ARG A 20 -39.61 42.15 13.21
N GLY A 21 -40.36 41.08 13.38
CA GLY A 21 -40.83 40.34 14.54
C GLY A 21 -42.04 39.51 14.19
N ALA A 22 -42.31 38.51 14.97
CA ALA A 22 -43.58 37.85 15.31
C ALA A 22 -44.13 36.77 14.37
N LEU A 23 -44.20 35.54 14.82
CA LEU A 23 -45.14 34.83 15.70
C LEU A 23 -46.29 34.11 14.98
N ALA A 24 -46.34 32.78 15.26
CA ALA A 24 -47.50 31.90 15.48
C ALA A 24 -48.25 31.37 14.23
N SER A 25 -48.66 30.12 14.13
CA SER A 25 -49.29 29.26 15.10
C SER A 25 -49.49 27.85 14.56
N SER A 26 -49.40 26.93 15.47
CA SER A 26 -49.92 25.57 15.53
C SER A 26 -51.15 25.20 14.70
N ARG A 27 -51.18 23.96 14.19
CA ARG A 27 -52.35 23.06 14.39
C ARG A 27 -51.97 21.61 14.19
N GLN A 28 -52.14 20.85 15.26
CA GLN A 28 -52.29 19.39 15.28
C GLN A 28 -53.54 18.95 14.52
N LEU A 29 -53.46 17.82 13.86
CA LEU A 29 -54.60 16.91 13.76
C LEU A 29 -54.11 15.46 13.72
N SER A 30 -54.65 14.72 14.61
CA SER A 30 -54.41 13.34 14.99
C SER A 30 -55.32 12.35 14.21
N LYS A 31 -54.96 11.07 14.35
CA LYS A 31 -55.78 9.82 14.26
C LYS A 31 -55.91 9.24 12.83
N THR A 32 -55.82 7.96 12.60
CA THR A 32 -55.86 6.67 13.32
C THR A 32 -55.69 5.52 12.33
N SER A 33 -54.99 4.48 12.75
CA SER A 33 -55.23 3.06 12.71
C SER A 33 -55.33 2.32 11.36
N ARG A 34 -54.53 1.30 11.14
CA ARG A 34 -54.84 -0.12 11.43
C ARG A 34 -53.68 -1.03 10.99
N ALA A 35 -53.42 -1.98 11.82
CA ALA A 35 -52.46 -3.06 11.68
C ALA A 35 -52.79 -4.00 10.49
N ALA A 36 -51.72 -4.49 9.85
CA ALA A 36 -51.75 -5.80 9.19
C ALA A 36 -50.36 -6.45 9.43
N THR A 37 -50.38 -7.38 10.35
CA THR A 37 -49.36 -8.40 10.58
C THR A 37 -49.13 -9.22 9.32
N ARG A 38 -47.87 -9.28 8.86
CA ARG A 38 -47.37 -10.39 8.07
C ARG A 38 -45.99 -10.79 8.59
N ASP A 39 -45.99 -11.94 9.21
CA ASP A 39 -44.86 -12.78 9.57
C ASP A 39 -43.93 -12.95 8.35
N ALA A 40 -42.71 -12.39 8.41
CA ALA A 40 -41.61 -12.77 7.54
C ALA A 40 -40.49 -13.32 8.42
N ARG A 41 -40.39 -14.63 8.43
CA ARG A 41 -39.29 -15.38 9.06
C ARG A 41 -37.96 -14.83 8.56
N ARG A 42 -37.27 -14.19 9.48
CA ARG A 42 -35.89 -13.72 9.31
C ARG A 42 -34.95 -14.93 9.32
N VAL A 43 -34.56 -15.42 8.16
CA VAL A 43 -33.44 -16.35 8.03
C VAL A 43 -32.19 -15.54 8.31
N VAL A 44 -31.65 -15.70 9.51
CA VAL A 44 -30.35 -15.15 9.88
C VAL A 44 -29.30 -16.06 9.26
N THR A 45 -28.82 -15.69 8.07
CA THR A 45 -27.55 -16.21 7.56
C THR A 45 -26.44 -15.47 8.33
N ARG A 46 -25.71 -16.21 9.14
CA ARG A 46 -24.48 -15.74 9.80
C ARG A 46 -23.48 -15.33 8.70
N ALA A 47 -23.34 -14.03 8.50
CA ALA A 47 -22.21 -13.48 7.78
C ALA A 47 -20.96 -13.69 8.66
N THR A 48 -20.03 -14.50 8.20
CA THR A 48 -18.68 -14.60 8.75
C THR A 48 -17.94 -13.32 8.39
N GLY A 49 -17.94 -12.36 9.27
CA GLY A 49 -17.36 -11.02 9.10
C GLY A 49 -18.09 -10.03 10.00
N ALA A 50 -18.33 -10.43 11.27
CA ALA A 50 -18.74 -9.49 12.28
C ALA A 50 -17.58 -8.51 12.55
N PRO A 51 -17.90 -7.20 12.80
CA PRO A 51 -16.92 -6.34 13.45
C PRO A 51 -16.51 -7.02 14.75
N ALA A 52 -15.22 -6.98 15.09
CA ALA A 52 -14.66 -7.60 16.28
C ALA A 52 -15.60 -7.32 17.46
N THR A 53 -16.25 -8.37 17.96
CA THR A 53 -16.90 -8.34 19.25
C THR A 53 -15.83 -7.90 20.25
N SER A 54 -16.20 -7.03 21.20
CA SER A 54 -15.34 -6.57 22.29
C SER A 54 -14.32 -7.64 22.66
N ALA A 55 -13.04 -7.41 22.33
CA ALA A 55 -11.98 -8.36 22.65
C ALA A 55 -12.08 -8.59 24.17
N GLU A 56 -12.23 -9.84 24.59
CA GLU A 56 -12.22 -10.15 26.03
C GLU A 56 -10.95 -9.55 26.63
N LYS A 57 -11.12 -8.67 27.63
CA LYS A 57 -9.99 -8.06 28.32
C LYS A 57 -9.08 -9.15 28.85
N ARG A 58 -7.84 -9.18 28.40
CA ARG A 58 -6.85 -10.10 28.94
C ARG A 58 -6.45 -9.63 30.34
N THR A 59 -6.24 -10.59 31.23
CA THR A 59 -5.79 -10.40 32.61
C THR A 59 -4.40 -11.00 32.76
N ALA A 60 -3.71 -10.75 33.87
CA ALA A 60 -2.39 -11.31 34.16
C ALA A 60 -2.31 -12.85 34.01
N THR A 61 -3.45 -13.55 34.20
CA THR A 61 -3.51 -15.01 34.12
C THR A 61 -3.54 -15.56 32.68
N ASN A 62 -3.94 -14.74 31.70
CA ASN A 62 -4.01 -15.11 30.28
C ASN A 62 -3.30 -14.09 29.36
N ALA A 63 -2.34 -13.33 29.92
CA ALA A 63 -1.51 -12.39 29.17
C ALA A 63 -0.71 -13.11 28.07
N LEU A 64 -0.47 -12.42 26.95
CA LEU A 64 0.44 -12.92 25.91
C LEU A 64 1.86 -13.03 26.45
N THR A 65 2.53 -14.09 26.08
CA THR A 65 3.96 -14.24 26.26
C THR A 65 4.71 -13.82 25.00
N LYS A 66 6.00 -13.57 25.11
CA LYS A 66 6.84 -13.36 23.93
C LYS A 66 6.74 -14.54 22.95
N GLN A 67 6.66 -15.77 23.44
CA GLN A 67 6.54 -16.95 22.58
C GLN A 67 5.27 -16.91 21.72
N ASP A 68 4.13 -16.45 22.25
CA ASP A 68 2.89 -16.28 21.48
C ASP A 68 3.08 -15.32 20.29
N LEU A 69 3.89 -14.26 20.47
CA LEU A 69 4.20 -13.29 19.43
C LEU A 69 5.14 -13.88 18.36
N VAL A 70 6.13 -14.65 18.78
CA VAL A 70 7.02 -15.42 17.88
C VAL A 70 6.21 -16.44 17.08
N ASP A 71 5.33 -17.19 17.74
CA ASP A 71 4.47 -18.21 17.12
C ASP A 71 3.49 -17.58 16.13
N TYR A 72 3.00 -16.36 16.42
CA TYR A 72 2.17 -15.60 15.46
C TYR A 72 2.91 -15.38 14.14
N ILE A 73 4.16 -14.90 14.17
CA ILE A 73 4.97 -14.70 12.95
C ILE A 73 5.26 -16.06 12.29
N ALA A 74 5.69 -17.05 13.07
CA ALA A 74 6.01 -18.40 12.59
C ALA A 74 4.80 -19.11 11.95
N SER A 75 3.57 -18.78 12.37
CA SER A 75 2.34 -19.31 11.75
C SER A 75 2.18 -18.94 10.27
N GLY A 76 2.98 -18.02 9.78
CA GLY A 76 3.09 -17.69 8.34
C GLY A 76 3.88 -18.71 7.52
N CYS A 77 4.63 -19.63 8.15
CA CYS A 77 5.38 -20.66 7.44
C CYS A 77 4.45 -21.57 6.62
N LYS A 78 4.80 -21.77 5.35
CA LYS A 78 4.11 -22.67 4.42
C LYS A 78 5.08 -23.74 3.92
N PRO A 79 5.09 -24.94 4.54
CA PRO A 79 6.08 -25.98 4.24
C PRO A 79 6.16 -26.34 2.76
N LYS A 80 7.36 -26.60 2.25
CA LYS A 80 7.61 -26.97 0.84
C LYS A 80 6.84 -28.22 0.39
N SER A 81 6.52 -29.13 1.31
CA SER A 81 5.70 -30.31 1.03
C SER A 81 4.30 -29.96 0.50
N GLU A 82 3.77 -28.81 0.90
CA GLU A 82 2.47 -28.32 0.47
C GLU A 82 2.51 -27.65 -0.93
N TRP A 83 3.69 -27.41 -1.51
CA TRP A 83 3.86 -26.69 -2.78
C TRP A 83 3.81 -27.57 -4.03
N ARG A 84 3.89 -28.89 -3.89
CA ARG A 84 4.01 -29.83 -5.04
C ARG A 84 2.81 -29.83 -5.98
N CYS A 85 1.67 -29.31 -5.57
CA CYS A 85 0.45 -29.28 -6.40
C CYS A 85 0.32 -28.05 -7.30
N ALA A 86 1.05 -26.96 -7.05
CA ALA A 86 1.00 -25.77 -7.90
C ALA A 86 1.39 -26.06 -9.36
N ARG A 87 2.31 -27.00 -9.60
CA ARG A 87 2.67 -27.44 -10.95
C ARG A 87 1.53 -28.13 -11.72
N ARG A 88 0.55 -28.71 -11.03
CA ARG A 88 -0.63 -29.30 -11.69
C ARG A 88 -1.66 -28.24 -12.07
N LEU A 89 -1.87 -27.24 -11.22
CA LEU A 89 -2.79 -26.11 -11.48
C LEU A 89 -2.29 -25.20 -12.60
N LEU A 90 -0.98 -25.10 -12.80
CA LEU A 90 -0.36 -24.29 -13.87
C LEU A 90 -0.44 -24.92 -15.26
N ARG A 91 -0.86 -26.20 -15.40
CA ARG A 91 -0.94 -26.90 -16.70
C ARG A 91 -2.27 -26.75 -17.44
N HIS A 92 -3.27 -26.08 -16.88
CA HIS A 92 -4.50 -25.77 -17.57
C HIS A 92 -4.33 -24.46 -18.37
N PRO A 93 -4.77 -24.42 -19.65
CA PRO A 93 -4.57 -23.22 -20.46
C PRO A 93 -5.29 -22.02 -19.83
N PRO A 94 -4.61 -20.87 -19.79
CA PRO A 94 -5.19 -19.69 -19.17
C PRO A 94 -6.38 -19.18 -20.00
N VAL A 95 -7.36 -18.61 -19.32
CA VAL A 95 -8.50 -17.85 -19.83
C VAL A 95 -8.08 -16.68 -20.75
N ALA A 96 -6.81 -16.49 -21.02
CA ALA A 96 -6.23 -15.48 -21.91
C ALA A 96 -6.77 -15.53 -23.36
N LEU A 97 -7.27 -16.68 -23.85
CA LEU A 97 -7.86 -16.77 -25.20
C LEU A 97 -9.24 -16.11 -25.32
N ALA A 98 -9.97 -15.92 -24.23
CA ALA A 98 -11.25 -15.22 -24.26
C ALA A 98 -11.08 -13.69 -24.35
N PHE A 99 -9.93 -13.15 -23.91
CA PHE A 99 -9.67 -11.71 -23.89
C PHE A 99 -9.17 -11.17 -25.26
N GLN A 100 -8.45 -11.96 -26.02
CA GLN A 100 -8.00 -11.55 -27.38
C GLN A 100 -9.16 -11.43 -28.38
N ALA A 101 -10.24 -12.19 -28.19
CA ALA A 101 -11.43 -12.10 -29.04
C ALA A 101 -12.29 -10.85 -28.76
N PHE A 102 -12.13 -10.22 -27.58
CA PHE A 102 -12.91 -9.03 -27.19
C PHE A 102 -12.33 -7.71 -27.75
N LEU A 103 -11.04 -7.68 -28.08
CA LEU A 103 -10.38 -6.47 -28.60
C LEU A 103 -10.57 -6.23 -30.10
N ILE A 104 -11.17 -7.17 -30.85
CA ILE A 104 -11.29 -7.07 -32.32
C ILE A 104 -12.71 -6.68 -32.79
N SER A 105 -13.71 -6.63 -31.89
CA SER A 105 -15.09 -6.30 -32.27
C SER A 105 -15.54 -4.94 -31.71
N SER A 106 -15.15 -3.88 -32.38
CA SER A 106 -15.68 -2.53 -32.15
C SER A 106 -16.97 -2.30 -32.95
N ARG A 107 -18.12 -2.63 -32.39
CA ARG A 107 -19.42 -2.04 -32.75
C ARG A 107 -20.28 -1.89 -31.48
N PRO A 108 -20.94 -0.73 -31.25
CA PRO A 108 -21.76 -0.52 -30.07
C PRO A 108 -23.12 -1.21 -30.28
N GLN A 109 -23.35 -2.32 -29.61
CA GLN A 109 -24.67 -2.88 -29.41
C GLN A 109 -25.10 -2.62 -27.96
N LYS A 110 -26.23 -1.91 -27.81
CA LYS A 110 -26.96 -1.80 -26.56
C LYS A 110 -27.43 -3.21 -26.15
N ALA A 111 -26.80 -3.79 -25.14
CA ALA A 111 -27.31 -4.96 -24.47
C ALA A 111 -27.05 -4.81 -22.98
N SER A 112 -28.12 -4.74 -22.22
CA SER A 112 -28.19 -4.87 -20.77
C SER A 112 -27.84 -6.31 -20.38
N HIS A 113 -26.58 -6.65 -20.29
CA HIS A 113 -26.14 -7.88 -19.67
C HIS A 113 -25.32 -7.54 -18.44
N ARG A 114 -25.94 -7.80 -17.29
CA ARG A 114 -25.31 -7.85 -15.99
C ARG A 114 -24.17 -8.87 -16.08
N TRP A 115 -22.93 -8.39 -16.06
CA TRP A 115 -21.76 -9.25 -16.00
C TRP A 115 -21.72 -9.85 -14.59
N VAL A 116 -21.90 -11.16 -14.50
CA VAL A 116 -21.73 -11.94 -13.27
C VAL A 116 -20.38 -12.60 -13.40
N PRO A 117 -19.42 -12.33 -12.51
CA PRO A 117 -18.18 -13.09 -12.45
C PRO A 117 -18.55 -14.55 -12.18
N THR A 118 -18.24 -15.45 -13.10
CA THR A 118 -18.36 -16.87 -12.83
C THR A 118 -17.37 -17.21 -11.71
N PRO A 119 -17.79 -17.89 -10.64
CA PRO A 119 -16.87 -18.44 -9.66
C PRO A 119 -15.86 -19.33 -10.38
N PHE A 120 -14.58 -19.22 -10.02
CA PHE A 120 -13.57 -20.12 -10.54
C PHE A 120 -14.04 -21.58 -10.41
N PRO A 121 -13.91 -22.43 -11.47
CA PRO A 121 -14.31 -23.82 -11.38
C PRO A 121 -13.57 -24.46 -10.20
N ARG A 122 -14.32 -25.03 -9.27
CA ARG A 122 -13.75 -25.90 -8.24
C ARG A 122 -13.28 -27.16 -8.94
N ASP A 123 -12.05 -27.56 -8.67
CA ASP A 123 -11.53 -28.85 -9.10
C ASP A 123 -12.35 -29.95 -8.41
N PRO A 124 -13.11 -30.80 -9.15
CA PRO A 124 -13.91 -31.86 -8.57
C PRO A 124 -13.05 -32.99 -7.95
N ASP A 125 -11.74 -33.04 -8.25
CA ASP A 125 -10.82 -34.07 -7.75
C ASP A 125 -9.91 -33.55 -6.62
N ALA A 126 -10.23 -32.39 -6.01
CA ALA A 126 -9.52 -31.90 -4.84
C ALA A 126 -9.83 -32.82 -3.64
N ASP A 127 -8.87 -33.65 -3.29
CA ASP A 127 -8.91 -34.52 -2.12
C ASP A 127 -9.12 -33.68 -0.85
N HIS A 128 -10.24 -33.92 -0.14
CA HIS A 128 -10.73 -33.06 0.93
C HIS A 128 -9.96 -33.15 2.25
N ASP A 129 -8.89 -33.97 2.33
CA ASP A 129 -8.24 -34.28 3.61
C ASP A 129 -6.96 -33.47 3.93
N HIS A 130 -6.41 -32.66 2.99
CA HIS A 130 -5.34 -31.72 3.31
C HIS A 130 -5.46 -30.45 2.48
N PRO A 131 -5.77 -29.27 3.08
CA PRO A 131 -5.76 -28.01 2.37
C PRO A 131 -4.33 -27.68 1.94
N MET A 132 -4.03 -27.93 0.67
CA MET A 132 -2.74 -27.55 0.09
C MET A 132 -2.70 -26.05 -0.11
N HIS A 133 -1.78 -25.37 0.56
CA HIS A 133 -1.58 -23.94 0.44
C HIS A 133 -0.43 -23.64 -0.54
N PRO A 134 -0.70 -23.34 -1.83
CA PRO A 134 0.34 -22.87 -2.72
C PRO A 134 0.93 -21.56 -2.20
N ARG A 135 2.21 -21.29 -2.52
CA ARG A 135 2.82 -19.97 -2.27
C ARG A 135 1.95 -18.88 -2.86
N ARG A 136 1.70 -17.82 -2.08
CA ARG A 136 0.82 -16.72 -2.46
C ARG A 136 1.63 -15.48 -2.82
N ILE A 137 1.01 -14.65 -3.64
CA ILE A 137 1.53 -13.37 -4.08
C ILE A 137 0.44 -12.36 -3.78
N GLY A 138 0.69 -11.43 -2.84
CA GLY A 138 -0.17 -10.28 -2.60
C GLY A 138 0.49 -9.04 -3.20
N THR A 139 -0.26 -8.21 -3.89
CA THR A 139 0.27 -6.95 -4.45
C THR A 139 -0.49 -5.78 -3.86
N GLU A 140 0.24 -4.78 -3.37
CA GLU A 140 -0.36 -3.52 -2.92
C GLU A 140 0.11 -2.41 -3.85
N HIS A 141 -0.80 -1.50 -4.19
CA HIS A 141 -0.42 -0.31 -4.96
C HIS A 141 -1.30 0.89 -4.66
N GLU A 142 -0.66 2.02 -4.56
CA GLU A 142 -1.26 3.30 -4.27
C GLU A 142 -1.25 4.21 -5.51
N LYS A 143 -2.15 5.17 -5.55
CA LYS A 143 -2.24 6.18 -6.60
C LYS A 143 -2.81 7.49 -6.07
N PHE A 144 -2.33 8.62 -6.59
CA PHE A 144 -2.86 9.93 -6.24
C PHE A 144 -4.15 10.20 -7.00
N GLY A 145 -5.25 10.42 -6.25
CA GLY A 145 -6.49 10.88 -6.84
C GLY A 145 -6.50 12.40 -7.00
N TYR A 146 -6.98 12.89 -8.15
CA TYR A 146 -7.04 14.32 -8.43
C TYR A 146 -8.31 14.72 -9.19
N GLN A 147 -8.72 15.98 -9.02
CA GLN A 147 -9.87 16.60 -9.70
C GLN A 147 -9.47 16.98 -11.12
N LEU A 148 -10.28 16.61 -12.12
CA LEU A 148 -10.00 16.93 -13.53
C LEU A 148 -10.10 18.44 -13.85
N GLU A 149 -10.89 19.18 -13.09
CA GLU A 149 -11.14 20.61 -13.33
C GLU A 149 -9.90 21.47 -13.01
N ASN A 150 -9.18 21.16 -11.93
CA ASN A 150 -8.17 22.06 -11.37
C ASN A 150 -6.88 21.34 -10.94
N LEU A 151 -6.80 20.01 -11.14
CA LEU A 151 -5.70 19.12 -10.79
C LEU A 151 -5.41 19.02 -9.28
N ARG A 152 -6.28 19.55 -8.41
CA ARG A 152 -6.12 19.46 -6.95
C ARG A 152 -6.37 18.03 -6.44
N PRO A 153 -5.79 17.66 -5.28
CA PRO A 153 -6.12 16.40 -4.61
C PRO A 153 -7.62 16.24 -4.38
N MET A 154 -8.10 15.00 -4.34
CA MET A 154 -9.50 14.69 -4.06
C MET A 154 -9.86 15.04 -2.61
N GLU A 155 -10.94 15.79 -2.41
CA GLU A 155 -11.55 16.00 -1.10
C GLU A 155 -12.35 14.76 -0.65
N TYR A 156 -12.40 14.49 0.66
CA TYR A 156 -13.08 13.31 1.16
C TYR A 156 -14.57 13.29 0.82
N ASP A 157 -15.33 14.29 1.27
CA ASP A 157 -16.81 14.33 1.08
C ASP A 157 -17.22 14.51 -0.37
N ALA A 158 -16.51 15.37 -1.09
CA ALA A 158 -16.85 15.70 -2.46
C ALA A 158 -16.52 14.59 -3.45
N HIS A 159 -15.46 13.80 -3.20
CA HIS A 159 -14.90 12.87 -4.18
C HIS A 159 -14.66 11.47 -3.64
N VAL A 160 -13.82 11.31 -2.59
CA VAL A 160 -13.37 9.99 -2.12
C VAL A 160 -14.52 9.15 -1.60
N SER A 161 -15.38 9.72 -0.75
CA SER A 161 -16.56 9.04 -0.23
C SER A 161 -17.50 8.58 -1.35
N LYS A 162 -17.75 9.45 -2.34
CA LYS A 162 -18.59 9.11 -3.51
C LYS A 162 -17.99 7.98 -4.34
N LEU A 163 -16.65 7.99 -4.52
CA LEU A 163 -15.95 6.94 -5.25
C LEU A 163 -16.09 5.60 -4.57
N LEU A 164 -15.89 5.55 -3.24
CA LEU A 164 -16.06 4.32 -2.47
C LEU A 164 -17.50 3.80 -2.51
N HIS A 165 -18.50 4.69 -2.38
CA HIS A 165 -19.92 4.30 -2.54
C HIS A 165 -20.21 3.80 -3.96
N ALA A 166 -19.62 4.40 -5.00
CA ALA A 166 -19.78 3.94 -6.36
C ALA A 166 -19.19 2.54 -6.60
N LEU A 167 -18.09 2.17 -5.90
CA LEU A 167 -17.56 0.81 -5.92
C LEU A 167 -18.53 -0.16 -5.24
N VAL A 168 -19.10 0.21 -4.10
CA VAL A 168 -20.12 -0.59 -3.39
C VAL A 168 -21.36 -0.81 -4.27
N ASP A 169 -21.91 0.26 -4.82
CA ASP A 169 -23.19 0.23 -5.52
C ASP A 169 -23.13 -0.47 -6.89
N ARG A 170 -21.96 -0.48 -7.55
CA ARG A 170 -21.82 -0.97 -8.93
C ARG A 170 -21.09 -2.26 -9.09
N PHE A 171 -20.16 -2.54 -8.16
CA PHE A 171 -19.22 -3.64 -8.29
C PHE A 171 -19.27 -4.60 -7.10
N ASP A 172 -20.32 -4.51 -6.31
CA ASP A 172 -20.63 -5.41 -5.19
C ASP A 172 -19.52 -5.42 -4.09
N TRP A 173 -18.77 -4.32 -3.94
CA TRP A 173 -17.82 -4.19 -2.83
C TRP A 173 -18.55 -4.01 -1.50
N GLU A 174 -18.03 -4.59 -0.44
CA GLU A 174 -18.54 -4.41 0.93
C GLU A 174 -17.86 -3.18 1.57
N PRO A 175 -18.63 -2.22 2.14
CA PRO A 175 -18.04 -1.02 2.74
C PRO A 175 -17.30 -1.32 4.04
N ILE A 176 -16.19 -0.62 4.28
CA ILE A 176 -15.48 -0.56 5.56
C ILE A 176 -15.78 0.81 6.17
N MET A 177 -16.37 0.80 7.37
CA MET A 177 -16.83 2.02 8.05
C MET A 177 -16.01 2.30 9.30
N GLU A 178 -15.71 3.59 9.56
CA GLU A 178 -15.13 4.08 10.81
C GLU A 178 -15.83 5.38 11.22
N SER A 179 -16.36 5.43 12.43
CA SER A 179 -17.07 6.62 12.97
C SER A 179 -18.10 7.22 12.02
N GLY A 180 -18.83 6.38 11.29
CA GLY A 180 -19.87 6.79 10.33
C GLY A 180 -19.35 7.16 8.95
N ASN A 181 -18.05 7.20 8.71
CA ASN A 181 -17.45 7.46 7.42
C ASN A 181 -17.07 6.16 6.71
N ILE A 182 -17.26 6.10 5.38
CA ILE A 182 -16.73 5.01 4.57
C ILE A 182 -15.23 5.25 4.34
N ILE A 183 -14.39 4.37 4.85
CA ILE A 183 -12.93 4.52 4.80
C ILE A 183 -12.23 3.49 3.90
N GLY A 184 -13.01 2.66 3.25
CA GLY A 184 -12.55 1.62 2.34
C GLY A 184 -13.64 0.67 1.93
N CYS A 185 -13.28 -0.34 1.17
CA CYS A 185 -14.17 -1.45 0.80
C CYS A 185 -13.36 -2.73 0.64
N LYS A 186 -14.04 -3.89 0.73
CA LYS A 186 -13.43 -5.22 0.54
C LYS A 186 -14.24 -6.06 -0.45
N LEU A 187 -13.54 -6.92 -1.21
CA LEU A 187 -14.16 -7.85 -2.14
C LEU A 187 -13.23 -9.05 -2.39
N ASN A 188 -13.71 -10.27 -2.17
CA ASN A 188 -13.00 -11.51 -2.54
C ASN A 188 -11.54 -11.60 -2.02
N GLY A 189 -11.30 -11.15 -0.80
CA GLY A 189 -9.97 -11.19 -0.16
C GLY A 189 -9.05 -10.02 -0.51
N GLN A 190 -9.49 -9.09 -1.36
CA GLN A 190 -8.83 -7.81 -1.61
C GLN A 190 -9.54 -6.67 -0.88
N SER A 191 -8.82 -5.57 -0.64
CA SER A 191 -9.41 -4.36 -0.07
C SER A 191 -8.91 -3.11 -0.77
N VAL A 192 -9.80 -2.13 -0.86
CA VAL A 192 -9.48 -0.75 -1.20
C VAL A 192 -9.42 0.03 0.08
N THR A 193 -8.32 0.72 0.33
CA THR A 193 -8.13 1.56 1.52
C THR A 193 -7.67 2.96 1.13
N LEU A 194 -7.58 3.83 2.15
CA LEU A 194 -7.12 5.20 1.99
C LEU A 194 -5.87 5.40 2.82
N GLU A 195 -4.87 6.03 2.25
CA GLU A 195 -3.74 6.59 2.96
C GLU A 195 -4.04 8.00 3.49
N PRO A 196 -3.23 8.59 4.40
CA PRO A 196 -3.57 9.84 5.09
C PRO A 196 -3.96 11.00 4.19
N GLY A 197 -3.33 11.15 3.04
CA GLY A 197 -3.59 12.19 2.04
C GLY A 197 -4.62 11.82 0.98
N GLY A 198 -5.32 10.69 1.15
CA GLY A 198 -6.28 10.19 0.18
C GLY A 198 -5.65 9.41 -0.98
N GLN A 199 -4.38 9.01 -0.84
CA GLN A 199 -3.80 8.05 -1.77
C GLN A 199 -4.67 6.81 -1.74
N PHE A 200 -5.12 6.40 -2.92
CA PHE A 200 -6.10 5.35 -3.10
C PHE A 200 -5.39 4.03 -3.33
N GLU A 201 -5.47 3.15 -2.35
CA GLU A 201 -4.73 1.90 -2.31
C GLU A 201 -5.60 0.70 -2.69
N LEU A 202 -5.06 -0.23 -3.47
CA LEU A 202 -5.50 -1.60 -3.53
C LEU A 202 -4.52 -2.47 -2.75
N SER A 203 -5.02 -3.16 -1.73
CA SER A 203 -4.34 -4.31 -1.13
C SER A 203 -4.97 -5.57 -1.75
N GLY A 204 -4.21 -6.23 -2.64
CA GLY A 204 -4.67 -7.35 -3.44
C GLY A 204 -4.87 -8.64 -2.64
N ALA A 205 -5.66 -9.56 -3.19
CA ALA A 205 -5.86 -10.88 -2.62
C ALA A 205 -4.54 -11.70 -2.68
N PRO A 206 -4.36 -12.68 -1.78
CA PRO A 206 -3.26 -13.63 -1.86
C PRO A 206 -3.49 -14.62 -3.01
N LEU A 207 -2.90 -14.34 -4.17
CA LEU A 207 -3.08 -15.06 -5.44
C LEU A 207 -1.97 -16.08 -5.71
N VAL A 208 -2.18 -16.97 -6.67
CA VAL A 208 -1.28 -18.12 -6.90
C VAL A 208 -0.20 -17.82 -7.94
N ASN A 209 -0.49 -16.94 -8.89
CA ASN A 209 0.41 -16.62 -10.00
C ASN A 209 0.28 -15.15 -10.45
N LEU A 210 1.28 -14.69 -11.19
CA LEU A 210 1.38 -13.30 -11.65
C LEU A 210 0.31 -12.92 -12.68
N HIS A 211 -0.21 -13.86 -13.44
CA HIS A 211 -1.32 -13.59 -14.36
C HIS A 211 -2.58 -13.20 -13.60
N GLN A 212 -2.88 -13.89 -12.46
CA GLN A 212 -4.00 -13.54 -11.59
C GLN A 212 -3.78 -12.16 -10.96
N THR A 213 -2.57 -11.89 -10.47
CA THR A 213 -2.21 -10.59 -9.89
C THR A 213 -2.41 -9.45 -10.91
N CYS A 214 -1.94 -9.63 -12.12
CA CYS A 214 -2.08 -8.64 -13.18
C CYS A 214 -3.55 -8.45 -13.60
N ALA A 215 -4.34 -9.53 -13.64
CA ALA A 215 -5.78 -9.47 -13.93
C ALA A 215 -6.55 -8.75 -12.81
N GLU A 216 -6.19 -8.94 -11.54
CA GLU A 216 -6.76 -8.22 -10.41
C GLU A 216 -6.50 -6.71 -10.53
N VAL A 217 -5.25 -6.31 -10.76
CA VAL A 217 -4.87 -4.90 -10.98
C VAL A 217 -5.67 -4.30 -12.14
N HIS A 218 -5.78 -5.01 -13.25
CA HIS A 218 -6.52 -4.54 -14.42
C HIS A 218 -8.02 -4.36 -14.11
N SER A 219 -8.64 -5.33 -13.44
CA SER A 219 -10.04 -5.27 -13.02
C SER A 219 -10.29 -4.10 -12.08
N HIS A 220 -9.42 -3.92 -11.08
CA HIS A 220 -9.51 -2.80 -10.14
C HIS A 220 -9.41 -1.45 -10.86
N LEU A 221 -8.40 -1.27 -11.71
CA LEU A 221 -8.23 -0.01 -12.45
C LEU A 221 -9.44 0.28 -13.36
N TYR A 222 -10.02 -0.74 -14.00
CA TYR A 222 -11.25 -0.58 -14.79
C TYR A 222 -12.43 -0.09 -13.93
N GLN A 223 -12.66 -0.70 -12.76
CA GLN A 223 -13.73 -0.33 -11.84
C GLN A 223 -13.55 1.10 -11.32
N VAL A 224 -12.35 1.43 -10.85
CA VAL A 224 -12.02 2.75 -10.31
C VAL A 224 -12.15 3.84 -11.39
N LYS A 225 -11.62 3.61 -12.59
CA LYS A 225 -11.74 4.57 -13.71
C LYS A 225 -13.20 4.79 -14.13
N THR A 226 -14.01 3.72 -14.11
CA THR A 226 -15.44 3.79 -14.44
C THR A 226 -16.18 4.65 -13.41
N ALA A 227 -15.94 4.46 -12.13
CA ALA A 227 -16.53 5.25 -11.06
C ALA A 227 -16.01 6.71 -11.05
N ALA A 228 -14.70 6.89 -11.21
CA ALA A 228 -14.03 8.20 -11.21
C ALA A 228 -14.55 9.15 -12.29
N LYS A 229 -14.81 8.63 -13.48
CA LYS A 229 -15.30 9.42 -14.62
C LYS A 229 -16.58 10.20 -14.32
N GLU A 230 -17.48 9.63 -13.53
CA GLU A 230 -18.78 10.27 -13.19
C GLU A 230 -18.64 11.32 -12.09
N ILE A 231 -17.56 11.24 -11.32
CA ILE A 231 -17.28 12.15 -10.22
C ILE A 231 -16.39 13.33 -10.69
N GLY A 232 -15.83 13.24 -11.90
CA GLY A 232 -14.94 14.27 -12.44
C GLY A 232 -13.53 14.20 -11.86
N VAL A 233 -13.06 12.99 -11.51
CA VAL A 233 -11.71 12.76 -10.96
C VAL A 233 -10.93 11.75 -11.80
N SER A 234 -9.62 11.71 -11.62
CA SER A 234 -8.72 10.70 -12.20
C SER A 234 -7.59 10.36 -11.24
N PHE A 235 -6.70 9.48 -11.66
CA PHE A 235 -5.60 8.96 -10.84
C PHE A 235 -4.27 9.11 -11.55
N LEU A 236 -3.23 9.38 -10.75
CA LEU A 236 -1.87 9.59 -11.20
C LEU A 236 -0.95 8.51 -10.59
N GLY A 237 -0.18 7.83 -11.45
CA GLY A 237 0.76 6.79 -11.07
C GLY A 237 2.18 7.33 -10.91
N LEU A 238 2.49 7.95 -9.76
CA LEU A 238 3.80 8.47 -9.37
C LEU A 238 4.17 8.02 -7.96
N GLY A 239 5.44 8.04 -7.62
CA GLY A 239 5.91 7.75 -6.26
C GLY A 239 5.76 8.93 -5.30
N PHE A 240 5.71 10.17 -5.78
CA PHE A 240 5.55 11.37 -4.95
C PHE A 240 4.61 12.38 -5.60
N GLN A 241 3.87 13.16 -4.78
CA GLN A 241 2.96 14.20 -5.24
C GLN A 241 3.74 15.32 -5.95
N PRO A 242 3.54 15.52 -7.27
CA PRO A 242 4.45 16.36 -8.05
C PRO A 242 4.26 17.87 -7.83
N LYS A 243 3.07 18.31 -7.39
CA LYS A 243 2.69 19.74 -7.40
C LYS A 243 2.24 20.26 -6.05
N TRP A 244 1.39 19.53 -5.34
CA TRP A 244 0.69 20.02 -4.17
C TRP A 244 1.48 19.72 -2.88
N SER A 245 1.50 20.69 -1.97
CA SER A 245 2.16 20.60 -0.67
C SER A 245 1.36 19.74 0.33
N VAL A 246 1.92 19.50 1.51
CA VAL A 246 1.22 18.88 2.63
C VAL A 246 -0.01 19.69 3.04
N ASP A 247 0.09 21.03 3.04
CA ASP A 247 -1.01 21.92 3.44
C ASP A 247 -2.14 21.95 2.41
N ASP A 248 -1.85 21.65 1.14
CA ASP A 248 -2.85 21.52 0.08
C ASP A 248 -3.55 20.16 0.06
N THR A 249 -3.04 19.18 0.80
CA THR A 249 -3.52 17.81 0.76
C THR A 249 -4.56 17.56 1.86
N PRO A 250 -5.79 17.13 1.51
CA PRO A 250 -6.82 16.80 2.48
C PRO A 250 -6.43 15.65 3.40
N VAL A 251 -6.94 15.65 4.62
CA VAL A 251 -6.73 14.56 5.59
C VAL A 251 -7.93 13.61 5.58
N MET A 252 -7.69 12.33 5.38
CA MET A 252 -8.74 11.32 5.39
C MET A 252 -9.24 11.03 6.82
N PRO A 253 -10.55 10.73 7.01
CA PRO A 253 -11.18 10.62 8.33
C PRO A 253 -10.93 9.24 8.98
N LYS A 254 -9.65 8.86 9.14
CA LYS A 254 -9.23 7.66 9.90
C LYS A 254 -8.55 8.10 11.19
N GLY A 255 -9.00 7.58 12.33
CA GLY A 255 -8.55 7.99 13.66
C GLY A 255 -7.04 7.86 13.86
N ARG A 256 -6.43 6.77 13.37
CA ARG A 256 -4.98 6.54 13.44
C ARG A 256 -4.15 7.64 12.77
N TYR A 257 -4.66 8.26 11.71
CA TYR A 257 -3.91 9.29 10.97
C TYR A 257 -3.79 10.59 11.74
N LYS A 258 -4.79 10.93 12.56
CA LYS A 258 -4.72 12.08 13.45
C LYS A 258 -3.58 11.93 14.49
N ILE A 259 -3.44 10.74 15.06
CA ILE A 259 -2.38 10.42 16.01
C ILE A 259 -1.01 10.50 15.32
N MET A 260 -0.84 9.83 14.20
CA MET A 260 0.41 9.80 13.44
C MET A 260 0.83 11.19 12.97
N LYS A 261 -0.10 12.02 12.47
CA LYS A 261 0.17 13.40 12.04
C LYS A 261 0.76 14.27 13.16
N GLN A 262 0.35 14.02 14.40
CA GLN A 262 0.86 14.77 15.56
C GLN A 262 2.21 14.24 16.05
N TYR A 263 2.48 12.96 15.81
CA TYR A 263 3.70 12.30 16.28
C TYR A 263 4.88 12.47 15.30
N MET A 264 4.67 12.27 14.02
CA MET A 264 5.73 12.23 12.99
C MET A 264 6.66 13.46 13.01
N PRO A 265 6.17 14.71 13.14
CA PRO A 265 7.07 15.89 13.19
C PRO A 265 7.99 15.95 14.43
N LYS A 266 7.77 15.08 15.42
CA LYS A 266 8.63 14.99 16.61
C LYS A 266 9.79 14.03 16.42
N ARG A 267 9.79 13.23 15.34
CA ARG A 267 10.75 12.15 15.11
C ARG A 267 11.68 12.41 13.93
N GLY A 268 11.17 12.96 12.83
CA GLY A 268 11.90 13.29 11.64
C GLY A 268 11.29 14.49 10.91
N ASN A 269 12.03 15.03 9.95
CA ASN A 269 11.61 16.23 9.23
C ASN A 269 10.70 15.93 8.03
N LYS A 270 10.72 14.69 7.51
CA LYS A 270 10.00 14.30 6.29
C LYS A 270 8.79 13.40 6.55
N GLY A 271 8.41 13.19 7.83
CA GLY A 271 7.32 12.28 8.20
C GLY A 271 5.95 12.68 7.64
N LEU A 272 5.64 13.97 7.53
CA LEU A 272 4.39 14.43 6.91
C LEU A 272 4.42 14.27 5.38
N ASP A 273 5.55 14.50 4.73
CA ASP A 273 5.71 14.22 3.31
C ASP A 273 5.48 12.73 3.02
N MET A 274 6.04 11.85 3.84
CA MET A 274 5.80 10.41 3.76
C MET A 274 4.30 10.09 3.85
N MET A 275 3.60 10.62 4.85
CA MET A 275 2.19 10.33 5.09
C MET A 275 1.25 10.84 3.98
N PHE A 276 1.50 12.03 3.47
CA PHE A 276 0.55 12.74 2.62
C PHE A 276 0.92 12.80 1.13
N ARG A 277 2.19 12.56 0.80
CA ARG A 277 2.72 12.84 -0.53
C ARG A 277 3.42 11.66 -1.21
N THR A 278 3.41 10.48 -0.61
CA THR A 278 4.02 9.28 -1.22
C THR A 278 3.00 8.27 -1.70
N CYS A 279 3.33 7.56 -2.77
CA CYS A 279 2.66 6.35 -3.23
C CYS A 279 3.70 5.27 -3.56
N THR A 280 3.35 4.02 -3.28
CA THR A 280 4.22 2.86 -3.45
C THR A 280 3.55 1.74 -4.26
N ILE A 281 4.36 0.81 -4.73
CA ILE A 281 3.97 -0.54 -5.10
C ILE A 281 4.71 -1.48 -4.15
N GLN A 282 3.99 -2.44 -3.55
CA GLN A 282 4.52 -3.41 -2.62
C GLN A 282 4.13 -4.83 -3.04
N VAL A 283 4.91 -5.81 -2.61
CA VAL A 283 4.59 -7.21 -2.80
C VAL A 283 4.79 -8.01 -1.53
N ASN A 284 3.80 -8.85 -1.23
CA ASN A 284 3.75 -9.75 -0.08
C ASN A 284 4.03 -11.16 -0.56
N LEU A 285 5.06 -11.80 0.00
CA LEU A 285 5.50 -13.13 -0.38
C LEU A 285 5.64 -14.06 0.82
N ASP A 286 5.34 -15.32 0.59
CA ASP A 286 5.40 -16.37 1.59
C ASP A 286 6.83 -16.92 1.79
N PHE A 287 7.05 -17.51 2.95
CA PHE A 287 8.22 -18.31 3.29
C PHE A 287 7.79 -19.68 3.82
N SER A 288 8.70 -20.66 3.75
CA SER A 288 8.40 -22.06 4.09
C SER A 288 8.86 -22.47 5.49
N SER A 289 9.84 -21.77 6.00
CA SER A 289 10.48 -22.02 7.29
C SER A 289 11.17 -20.74 7.75
N GLU A 290 11.65 -20.73 8.99
CA GLU A 290 12.48 -19.63 9.50
C GLU A 290 13.76 -19.45 8.69
N GLU A 291 14.44 -20.53 8.33
CA GLU A 291 15.64 -20.51 7.49
C GLU A 291 15.35 -19.89 6.12
N ASP A 292 14.28 -20.30 5.44
CA ASP A 292 13.85 -19.75 4.15
C ASP A 292 13.48 -18.26 4.30
N MET A 293 12.84 -17.88 5.41
CA MET A 293 12.54 -16.48 5.72
C MET A 293 13.83 -15.66 5.86
N VAL A 294 14.80 -16.15 6.64
CA VAL A 294 16.08 -15.44 6.88
C VAL A 294 16.83 -15.21 5.57
N ARG A 295 16.95 -16.23 4.72
CA ARG A 295 17.58 -16.12 3.41
C ARG A 295 16.90 -15.06 2.54
N LYS A 296 15.60 -15.21 2.37
CA LYS A 296 14.79 -14.28 1.55
C LYS A 296 14.81 -12.86 2.08
N PHE A 297 14.72 -12.70 3.39
CA PHE A 297 14.71 -11.37 4.03
C PHE A 297 16.04 -10.63 3.80
N ARG A 298 17.17 -11.30 4.03
CA ARG A 298 18.52 -10.76 3.80
C ARG A 298 18.72 -10.39 2.34
N THR A 299 18.41 -11.29 1.43
CA THR A 299 18.50 -11.04 -0.02
C THR A 299 17.63 -9.86 -0.46
N SER A 300 16.37 -9.83 0.00
CA SER A 300 15.46 -8.74 -0.34
C SER A 300 15.93 -7.40 0.21
N LEU A 301 16.41 -7.36 1.46
CA LEU A 301 16.85 -6.11 2.08
C LEU A 301 18.13 -5.58 1.42
N ALA A 302 19.07 -6.45 1.04
CA ALA A 302 20.27 -6.06 0.31
C ALA A 302 19.95 -5.52 -1.10
N LEU A 303 19.01 -6.15 -1.81
CA LEU A 303 18.61 -5.75 -3.17
C LEU A 303 17.56 -4.63 -3.21
N GLN A 304 17.02 -4.22 -2.06
CA GLN A 304 16.00 -3.16 -2.02
C GLN A 304 16.46 -1.85 -2.67
N PRO A 305 17.70 -1.35 -2.47
CA PRO A 305 18.18 -0.17 -3.17
C PRO A 305 18.19 -0.33 -4.70
N ILE A 306 18.47 -1.52 -5.20
CA ILE A 306 18.46 -1.79 -6.65
C ILE A 306 17.04 -1.72 -7.19
N ALA A 307 16.08 -2.29 -6.47
CA ALA A 307 14.66 -2.15 -6.79
C ALA A 307 14.21 -0.67 -6.74
N THR A 308 14.62 0.09 -5.72
CA THR A 308 14.36 1.53 -5.64
C THR A 308 14.87 2.27 -6.89
N ALA A 309 16.09 1.97 -7.34
CA ALA A 309 16.67 2.58 -8.53
C ALA A 309 15.90 2.23 -9.81
N LEU A 310 15.55 0.93 -9.99
CA LEU A 310 14.77 0.46 -11.14
C LEU A 310 13.37 1.08 -11.22
N PHE A 311 12.71 1.21 -10.08
CA PHE A 311 11.34 1.72 -9.98
C PHE A 311 11.27 3.23 -9.70
N ALA A 312 12.39 3.97 -9.80
CA ALA A 312 12.42 5.40 -9.56
C ALA A 312 11.42 6.15 -10.49
N ASN A 313 10.43 6.80 -9.88
CA ASN A 313 9.31 7.45 -10.54
C ASN A 313 8.75 8.62 -9.72
N SER A 314 9.62 9.38 -9.03
CA SER A 314 9.19 10.52 -8.21
C SER A 314 10.16 11.71 -8.27
N PRO A 315 10.46 12.25 -9.49
CA PRO A 315 11.47 13.29 -9.63
C PRO A 315 10.99 14.70 -9.35
N PHE A 316 9.69 14.91 -9.06
CA PHE A 316 9.10 16.24 -8.90
C PHE A 316 8.59 16.52 -7.49
N CYS A 317 8.68 17.79 -7.07
CA CYS A 317 8.16 18.33 -5.84
C CYS A 317 7.79 19.80 -6.03
N ASP A 318 6.63 20.22 -5.51
CA ASP A 318 6.19 21.62 -5.53
C ASP A 318 6.26 22.26 -6.93
N GLY A 319 5.87 21.49 -7.95
CA GLY A 319 5.78 21.94 -9.34
C GLY A 319 7.09 21.95 -10.14
N LYS A 320 8.18 21.41 -9.60
CA LYS A 320 9.51 21.45 -10.23
C LYS A 320 10.31 20.17 -9.95
N PRO A 321 11.41 19.91 -10.66
CA PRO A 321 12.37 18.86 -10.33
C PRO A 321 12.90 19.01 -8.90
N SER A 322 12.89 17.92 -8.14
CA SER A 322 13.35 17.87 -6.75
C SER A 322 14.86 17.70 -6.61
N GLY A 323 15.52 17.25 -7.66
CA GLY A 323 16.92 16.80 -7.63
C GLY A 323 17.08 15.32 -7.25
N GLN A 324 15.99 14.62 -6.96
CA GLN A 324 15.95 13.18 -6.70
C GLN A 324 15.30 12.46 -7.89
N LYS A 325 15.64 11.19 -8.14
CA LYS A 325 14.91 10.30 -9.05
C LYS A 325 13.78 9.56 -8.31
N SER A 326 14.06 9.17 -7.05
CA SER A 326 13.06 8.65 -6.11
C SER A 326 12.99 9.54 -4.87
N LEU A 327 12.24 10.64 -4.95
CA LEU A 327 11.98 11.50 -3.79
C LEU A 327 11.19 10.76 -2.71
N ARG A 328 10.32 9.82 -3.11
CA ARG A 328 9.62 8.95 -2.17
C ARG A 328 10.62 8.22 -1.26
N SER A 329 11.63 7.58 -1.83
CA SER A 329 12.62 6.85 -1.02
C SER A 329 13.52 7.79 -0.22
N ASP A 330 13.80 8.99 -0.72
CA ASP A 330 14.52 10.01 0.02
C ASP A 330 13.77 10.46 1.29
N VAL A 331 12.44 10.61 1.25
CA VAL A 331 11.69 11.02 2.45
C VAL A 331 11.70 9.93 3.55
N TRP A 332 11.82 8.65 3.19
CA TRP A 332 11.98 7.57 4.15
C TRP A 332 13.31 7.57 4.90
N THR A 333 14.31 8.36 4.44
CA THR A 333 15.60 8.49 5.14
C THR A 333 15.52 9.39 6.38
N ASP A 334 14.46 10.21 6.52
CA ASP A 334 14.28 11.16 7.64
C ASP A 334 12.80 11.21 8.09
N THR A 335 12.23 10.06 8.41
CA THR A 335 10.83 9.92 8.85
C THR A 335 10.74 9.59 10.34
N ASP A 336 11.10 8.38 10.75
CA ASP A 336 11.11 7.94 12.15
C ASP A 336 12.18 6.86 12.34
N PRO A 337 13.31 7.18 12.99
CA PRO A 337 14.45 6.27 13.09
C PRO A 337 14.18 5.00 13.89
N ASP A 338 13.13 4.97 14.73
CA ASP A 338 12.82 3.78 15.53
C ASP A 338 12.19 2.68 14.70
N ARG A 339 11.59 3.01 13.54
CA ARG A 339 10.73 2.10 12.77
C ARG A 339 10.92 2.08 11.27
N THR A 340 11.77 2.96 10.70
CA THR A 340 12.02 3.06 9.25
C THR A 340 13.43 2.67 8.88
N GLY A 341 13.68 2.46 7.59
CA GLY A 341 15.00 2.25 7.01
C GLY A 341 15.42 0.79 6.90
N SER A 342 16.73 0.60 6.74
CA SER A 342 17.34 -0.72 6.58
C SER A 342 17.83 -1.25 7.94
N ILE A 343 17.23 -2.35 8.39
CA ILE A 343 17.56 -2.98 9.67
C ILE A 343 18.82 -3.87 9.52
N GLN A 344 20.02 -3.25 9.59
CA GLN A 344 21.30 -3.88 9.27
C GLN A 344 21.64 -5.11 10.13
N TRP A 345 21.16 -5.19 11.37
CA TRP A 345 21.40 -6.31 12.28
C TRP A 345 20.82 -7.64 11.79
N VAL A 346 19.96 -7.66 10.76
CA VAL A 346 19.45 -8.91 10.15
C VAL A 346 20.55 -9.70 9.44
N PHE A 347 21.66 -9.05 9.07
CA PHE A 347 22.82 -9.70 8.46
C PHE A 347 23.77 -10.35 9.47
N GLU A 348 23.56 -10.07 10.76
CA GLU A 348 24.34 -10.70 11.84
C GLU A 348 23.81 -12.10 12.16
N ASP A 349 24.63 -12.89 12.87
CA ASP A 349 24.22 -14.21 13.35
C ASP A 349 23.03 -14.11 14.32
N GLY A 350 22.18 -15.14 14.31
CA GLY A 350 21.02 -15.23 15.19
C GLY A 350 19.80 -14.44 14.73
N PHE A 351 19.77 -13.92 13.48
CA PHE A 351 18.54 -13.37 12.92
C PHE A 351 17.51 -14.49 12.69
N GLY A 352 16.28 -14.24 13.15
CA GLY A 352 15.14 -15.13 13.03
C GLY A 352 13.88 -14.47 13.60
N PHE A 353 12.82 -15.26 13.77
CA PHE A 353 11.54 -14.77 14.29
C PHE A 353 11.67 -14.17 15.68
N ASP A 354 12.47 -14.77 16.56
CA ASP A 354 12.68 -14.30 17.91
C ASP A 354 13.31 -12.90 17.92
N ARG A 355 14.41 -12.70 17.18
CA ARG A 355 15.11 -11.42 17.13
C ARG A 355 14.30 -10.34 16.45
N TYR A 356 13.49 -10.69 15.44
CA TYR A 356 12.57 -9.74 14.81
C TYR A 356 11.45 -9.33 15.77
N THR A 357 10.92 -10.27 16.56
CA THR A 357 9.94 -9.99 17.62
C THR A 357 10.51 -9.01 18.65
N GLU A 358 11.76 -9.22 19.13
CA GLU A 358 12.43 -8.29 20.04
C GLU A 358 12.53 -6.88 19.46
N TYR A 359 12.91 -6.75 18.19
CA TYR A 359 12.94 -5.45 17.51
C TYR A 359 11.56 -4.76 17.53
N VAL A 360 10.51 -5.48 17.17
CA VAL A 360 9.16 -4.91 17.12
C VAL A 360 8.66 -4.51 18.52
N LEU A 361 8.99 -5.30 19.56
CA LEU A 361 8.65 -4.97 20.95
C LEU A 361 9.32 -3.67 21.44
N ASP A 362 10.47 -3.31 20.88
CA ASP A 362 11.21 -2.09 21.21
C ASP A 362 10.76 -0.87 20.40
N VAL A 363 9.97 -1.05 19.33
CA VAL A 363 9.40 0.06 18.57
C VAL A 363 8.32 0.77 19.42
N PRO A 364 8.43 2.10 19.66
CA PRO A 364 7.42 2.82 20.44
C PRO A 364 6.02 2.74 19.80
N MET A 365 5.00 2.56 20.62
CA MET A 365 3.62 2.43 20.14
C MET A 365 3.08 3.75 19.57
N TYR A 366 2.09 3.64 18.68
CA TYR A 366 1.28 4.77 18.25
C TYR A 366 -0.06 4.81 18.96
N PHE A 367 -0.78 3.70 18.98
CA PHE A 367 -2.15 3.66 19.49
C PHE A 367 -2.51 2.26 20.01
N VAL A 368 -3.58 2.24 20.79
CA VAL A 368 -4.36 1.05 21.13
C VAL A 368 -5.76 1.22 20.54
N TYR A 369 -6.33 0.17 19.97
CA TYR A 369 -7.68 0.20 19.39
C TYR A 369 -8.66 -0.52 20.31
N ARG A 370 -9.67 0.23 20.83
CA ARG A 370 -10.70 -0.30 21.73
C ARG A 370 -12.05 0.30 21.37
N ASP A 371 -13.07 -0.51 21.36
CA ASP A 371 -14.47 -0.11 21.16
C ASP A 371 -14.69 0.76 19.90
N GLY A 372 -13.95 0.49 18.82
CA GLY A 372 -14.06 1.26 17.58
C GLY A 372 -13.27 2.57 17.56
N ILE A 373 -12.43 2.84 18.57
CA ILE A 373 -11.69 4.10 18.75
C ILE A 373 -10.19 3.82 18.85
N TYR A 374 -9.38 4.63 18.16
CA TYR A 374 -7.94 4.68 18.33
C TYR A 374 -7.58 5.61 19.51
N HIS A 375 -6.92 5.06 20.53
CA HIS A 375 -6.41 5.78 21.69
C HIS A 375 -4.93 6.10 21.49
N ASP A 376 -4.56 7.35 21.67
CA ASP A 376 -3.18 7.82 21.52
C ASP A 376 -2.33 7.32 22.70
N VAL A 377 -1.38 6.45 22.42
CA VAL A 377 -0.36 5.98 23.36
C VAL A 377 1.05 6.17 22.77
N THR A 378 1.20 7.21 21.94
CA THR A 378 2.45 7.48 21.23
C THR A 378 3.67 7.56 22.15
N GLY A 379 4.68 6.77 21.80
CA GLY A 379 5.93 6.72 22.54
C GLY A 379 5.93 5.76 23.74
N GLN A 380 4.80 5.15 24.10
CA GLN A 380 4.75 4.15 25.17
C GLN A 380 5.28 2.79 24.69
N SER A 381 5.72 1.97 25.62
CA SER A 381 6.36 0.68 25.37
C SER A 381 5.35 -0.44 25.20
N PHE A 382 5.49 -1.26 24.13
CA PHE A 382 4.69 -2.47 24.01
C PHE A 382 5.07 -3.51 25.09
N ARG A 383 6.31 -3.51 25.59
CA ARG A 383 6.73 -4.37 26.70
C ARG A 383 5.99 -4.02 28.00
N ASP A 384 5.82 -2.71 28.30
CA ASP A 384 5.02 -2.27 29.43
C ASP A 384 3.55 -2.67 29.27
N PHE A 385 3.02 -2.65 28.05
CA PHE A 385 1.67 -3.15 27.76
C PHE A 385 1.56 -4.67 28.06
N MET A 386 2.57 -5.46 27.70
CA MET A 386 2.60 -6.90 28.03
C MET A 386 2.62 -7.17 29.53
N GLU A 387 3.11 -6.23 30.33
CA GLU A 387 3.16 -6.32 31.78
C GLU A 387 1.95 -5.67 32.48
N GLY A 388 0.97 -5.15 31.72
CA GLY A 388 -0.20 -4.44 32.27
C GLY A 388 0.13 -3.06 32.85
N LYS A 389 1.26 -2.47 32.43
CA LYS A 389 1.79 -1.20 32.95
C LYS A 389 1.60 -0.02 32.01
N LEU A 390 0.81 -0.17 30.96
CA LEU A 390 0.54 0.92 30.02
C LEU A 390 -0.19 2.06 30.75
N ALA A 391 0.34 3.28 30.68
CA ALA A 391 -0.10 4.38 31.53
C ALA A 391 -1.60 4.71 31.40
N ASP A 392 -2.12 4.66 30.17
CA ASP A 392 -3.52 4.97 29.88
C ASP A 392 -4.45 3.73 29.98
N PHE A 393 -3.88 2.53 30.14
CA PHE A 393 -4.59 1.25 30.23
C PHE A 393 -4.01 0.37 31.35
N PRO A 394 -4.01 0.83 32.60
CA PRO A 394 -3.44 0.07 33.73
C PRO A 394 -4.21 -1.26 33.90
N ASP A 395 -3.46 -2.32 34.20
CA ASP A 395 -3.98 -3.69 34.36
C ASP A 395 -4.66 -4.28 33.09
N GLU A 396 -4.52 -3.63 31.91
CA GLU A 396 -4.87 -4.22 30.62
C GLU A 396 -3.64 -4.85 29.97
N TYR A 397 -3.88 -5.93 29.24
CA TYR A 397 -2.85 -6.71 28.55
C TYR A 397 -3.18 -6.76 27.05
N PRO A 398 -2.17 -6.80 26.15
CA PRO A 398 -2.41 -6.83 24.72
C PRO A 398 -3.06 -8.13 24.27
N THR A 399 -3.80 -8.03 23.18
CA THR A 399 -4.33 -9.14 22.39
C THR A 399 -3.43 -9.41 21.18
N LEU A 400 -3.64 -10.52 20.47
CA LEU A 400 -2.96 -10.74 19.17
C LEU A 400 -3.34 -9.70 18.13
N ASP A 401 -4.56 -9.14 18.19
CA ASP A 401 -4.97 -8.04 17.30
C ASP A 401 -4.15 -6.77 17.57
N ASP A 402 -3.85 -6.46 18.86
CA ASP A 402 -2.95 -5.36 19.21
C ASP A 402 -1.54 -5.58 18.67
N TRP A 403 -1.03 -6.81 18.77
CA TRP A 403 0.26 -7.18 18.19
C TRP A 403 0.28 -7.04 16.67
N GLU A 404 -0.75 -7.56 15.99
CA GLU A 404 -0.87 -7.42 14.53
C GLU A 404 -0.91 -5.95 14.09
N GLN A 405 -1.69 -5.13 14.78
CA GLN A 405 -1.73 -3.69 14.52
C GLN A 405 -0.39 -3.01 14.80
N HIS A 406 0.30 -3.39 15.87
CA HIS A 406 1.62 -2.84 16.19
C HIS A 406 2.65 -3.20 15.11
N LEU A 407 2.68 -4.44 14.62
CA LEU A 407 3.50 -4.86 13.46
C LEU A 407 3.26 -3.96 12.24
N THR A 408 2.01 -3.50 12.00
CA THR A 408 1.71 -2.60 10.87
C THR A 408 2.29 -1.20 11.05
N THR A 409 2.73 -0.83 12.24
CA THR A 409 3.34 0.47 12.52
C THR A 409 4.86 0.49 12.37
N CYS A 410 5.48 -0.65 12.07
CA CYS A 410 6.90 -0.75 11.71
C CYS A 410 7.04 -0.61 10.19
N PHE A 411 7.94 0.24 9.73
CA PHE A 411 8.10 0.60 8.32
C PHE A 411 9.53 0.38 7.79
N PRO A 412 10.19 -0.76 8.08
CA PRO A 412 11.46 -1.06 7.43
C PRO A 412 11.25 -1.30 5.93
N GLU A 413 12.31 -1.25 5.15
CA GLU A 413 12.25 -1.45 3.69
C GLU A 413 11.80 -2.85 3.28
N VAL A 414 12.07 -3.84 4.13
CA VAL A 414 11.45 -5.18 4.10
C VAL A 414 10.82 -5.44 5.45
N ARG A 415 9.52 -5.69 5.48
CA ARG A 415 8.77 -5.93 6.70
C ARG A 415 8.39 -7.41 6.83
N LEU A 416 8.53 -7.96 8.03
CA LEU A 416 8.09 -9.29 8.37
C LEU A 416 6.77 -9.23 9.16
N LYS A 417 5.79 -9.94 8.65
CA LYS A 417 4.54 -10.31 9.32
C LYS A 417 4.38 -11.83 9.22
N ARG A 418 3.19 -12.34 8.99
CA ARG A 418 2.99 -13.75 8.60
C ARG A 418 3.42 -14.02 7.14
N TYR A 419 3.99 -13.03 6.49
CA TYR A 419 4.58 -12.98 5.16
C TYR A 419 5.64 -11.88 5.14
N MET A 420 6.45 -11.83 4.09
CA MET A 420 7.42 -10.76 3.89
C MET A 420 6.87 -9.76 2.89
N GLU A 421 7.11 -8.48 3.14
CA GLU A 421 6.61 -7.36 2.35
C GLU A 421 7.77 -6.49 1.88
N MET A 422 8.02 -6.46 0.57
CA MET A 422 9.03 -5.60 -0.06
C MET A 422 8.39 -4.25 -0.41
N ARG A 423 8.97 -3.13 0.10
CA ARG A 423 8.30 -1.83 0.23
C ARG A 423 8.99 -0.66 -0.49
N GLY A 424 10.16 -0.84 -1.08
CA GLY A 424 11.02 0.25 -1.52
C GLY A 424 10.73 0.83 -2.91
N ALA A 425 9.75 0.33 -3.65
CA ALA A 425 9.44 0.82 -4.99
C ALA A 425 8.49 2.03 -4.99
N ASP A 426 8.73 2.99 -5.88
CA ASP A 426 7.81 4.09 -6.14
C ASP A 426 6.51 3.60 -6.76
N GLY A 427 5.40 4.29 -6.50
CA GLY A 427 4.16 4.18 -7.25
C GLY A 427 4.39 4.42 -8.74
N GLY A 428 3.64 3.75 -9.61
CA GLY A 428 3.90 3.82 -11.04
C GLY A 428 2.74 3.39 -11.91
N PRO A 429 2.90 3.44 -13.23
CA PRO A 429 1.90 2.99 -14.19
C PRO A 429 1.66 1.48 -14.09
N TRP A 430 0.60 1.02 -14.74
CA TRP A 430 0.16 -0.39 -14.72
C TRP A 430 1.30 -1.41 -14.97
N GLY A 431 2.20 -1.12 -15.93
CA GLY A 431 3.35 -1.99 -16.23
C GLY A 431 4.26 -2.19 -15.01
N ASN A 432 4.53 -1.12 -14.23
CA ASN A 432 5.35 -1.20 -13.03
C ASN A 432 4.63 -1.99 -11.92
N ILE A 433 3.30 -1.84 -11.81
CA ILE A 433 2.50 -2.57 -10.80
C ILE A 433 2.56 -4.08 -11.03
N CYS A 434 2.60 -4.53 -12.31
CA CYS A 434 2.76 -5.95 -12.64
C CYS A 434 4.23 -6.41 -12.54
N ALA A 435 5.19 -5.54 -12.84
CA ALA A 435 6.61 -5.90 -12.89
C ALA A 435 7.23 -6.07 -11.50
N LEU A 436 6.82 -5.28 -10.50
CA LEU A 436 7.39 -5.39 -9.14
C LEU A 436 7.18 -6.78 -8.52
N PRO A 437 5.94 -7.32 -8.43
CA PRO A 437 5.77 -8.67 -7.91
C PRO A 437 6.51 -9.71 -8.76
N SER A 438 6.66 -9.47 -10.07
CA SER A 438 7.30 -10.42 -10.97
C SER A 438 8.79 -10.55 -10.71
N VAL A 439 9.51 -9.46 -10.49
CA VAL A 439 10.94 -9.52 -10.17
C VAL A 439 11.17 -10.22 -8.82
N TRP A 440 10.39 -9.89 -7.79
CA TRP A 440 10.56 -10.52 -6.48
C TRP A 440 10.14 -12.00 -6.45
N VAL A 441 9.07 -12.37 -7.17
CA VAL A 441 8.67 -13.77 -7.34
C VAL A 441 9.75 -14.56 -8.08
N GLY A 442 10.33 -13.98 -9.13
CA GLY A 442 11.40 -14.61 -9.89
C GLY A 442 12.64 -14.89 -9.05
N LEU A 443 13.02 -13.94 -8.19
CA LEU A 443 14.18 -14.08 -7.30
C LEU A 443 13.94 -15.06 -6.13
N LEU A 444 12.74 -14.99 -5.51
CA LEU A 444 12.54 -15.60 -4.19
C LEU A 444 11.74 -16.92 -4.21
N TYR A 445 11.05 -17.23 -5.31
CA TYR A 445 10.21 -18.44 -5.41
C TYR A 445 10.83 -19.56 -6.23
N ASP A 446 12.03 -19.36 -6.77
CA ASP A 446 12.88 -20.39 -7.37
C ASP A 446 14.17 -20.52 -6.57
N GLU A 447 14.54 -21.73 -6.17
CA GLU A 447 15.69 -21.99 -5.29
C GLU A 447 17.01 -21.52 -5.93
N LYS A 448 17.21 -21.84 -7.22
CA LYS A 448 18.45 -21.43 -7.90
C LYS A 448 18.53 -19.92 -8.07
N ALA A 449 17.42 -19.25 -8.35
CA ALA A 449 17.40 -17.79 -8.44
C ALA A 449 17.69 -17.15 -7.08
N LEU A 450 17.19 -17.74 -5.98
CA LEU A 450 17.51 -17.28 -4.63
C LEU A 450 19.00 -17.47 -4.33
N ASP A 451 19.59 -18.64 -4.66
CA ASP A 451 21.02 -18.89 -4.49
C ASP A 451 21.87 -17.88 -5.29
N ASP A 452 21.50 -17.62 -6.55
CA ASP A 452 22.22 -16.67 -7.42
C ASP A 452 22.07 -15.22 -6.89
N ALA A 453 20.90 -14.84 -6.38
CA ALA A 453 20.65 -13.52 -5.80
C ALA A 453 21.39 -13.32 -4.45
N GLU A 454 21.47 -14.38 -3.60
CA GLU A 454 22.31 -14.36 -2.40
C GLU A 454 23.78 -14.18 -2.75
N ALA A 455 24.27 -14.92 -3.74
CA ALA A 455 25.66 -14.82 -4.19
C ALA A 455 26.01 -13.42 -4.72
N LEU A 456 25.05 -12.74 -5.39
CA LEU A 456 25.23 -11.38 -5.91
C LEU A 456 25.50 -10.35 -4.82
N VAL A 457 24.98 -10.55 -3.61
CA VAL A 457 25.03 -9.58 -2.49
C VAL A 457 25.85 -10.09 -1.30
N ALA A 458 26.45 -11.30 -1.38
CA ALA A 458 27.05 -12.02 -0.26
C ALA A 458 28.17 -11.26 0.44
N ASP A 459 28.94 -10.47 -0.30
CA ASP A 459 30.12 -9.75 0.18
C ASP A 459 29.86 -8.25 0.45
N TRP A 460 28.61 -7.79 0.35
CA TRP A 460 28.29 -6.39 0.60
C TRP A 460 28.38 -6.05 2.09
N THR A 461 29.13 -4.99 2.41
CA THR A 461 29.24 -4.50 3.79
C THR A 461 28.01 -3.72 4.24
N ALA A 462 27.88 -3.49 5.53
CA ALA A 462 26.79 -2.67 6.07
C ALA A 462 26.84 -1.23 5.54
N GLU A 463 28.07 -0.67 5.41
CA GLU A 463 28.31 0.66 4.88
C GLU A 463 27.93 0.75 3.40
N GLU A 464 28.24 -0.26 2.61
CA GLU A 464 27.87 -0.32 1.18
C GLU A 464 26.35 -0.38 1.01
N ARG A 465 25.65 -1.20 1.79
CA ARG A 465 24.18 -1.27 1.76
C ARG A 465 23.53 0.05 2.14
N GLU A 466 24.02 0.71 3.19
CA GLU A 466 23.52 2.02 3.62
C GLU A 466 23.85 3.11 2.61
N TYR A 467 25.06 3.11 2.03
CA TYR A 467 25.43 4.00 0.94
C TYR A 467 24.46 3.86 -0.25
N LEU A 468 24.21 2.63 -0.71
CA LEU A 468 23.29 2.37 -1.80
C LEU A 468 21.89 2.87 -1.48
N ARG A 469 21.37 2.60 -0.28
CA ARG A 469 20.03 3.03 0.17
C ARG A 469 19.83 4.55 -0.01
N VAL A 470 20.84 5.33 0.31
CA VAL A 470 20.77 6.80 0.20
C VAL A 470 21.07 7.28 -1.21
N ALA A 471 22.15 6.79 -1.84
CA ALA A 471 22.64 7.33 -3.11
C ALA A 471 21.70 7.06 -4.29
N VAL A 472 21.02 5.91 -4.30
CA VAL A 472 20.08 5.56 -5.39
C VAL A 472 18.87 6.47 -5.48
N THR A 473 18.51 7.14 -4.38
CA THR A 473 17.37 8.08 -4.39
C THR A 473 17.62 9.23 -5.35
N LYS A 474 18.86 9.67 -5.44
CA LYS A 474 19.31 10.78 -6.29
C LYS A 474 19.76 10.32 -7.67
N ASP A 475 20.70 9.37 -7.71
CA ASP A 475 21.41 9.01 -8.92
C ASP A 475 20.78 7.82 -9.66
N GLY A 476 19.84 7.07 -9.01
CA GLY A 476 19.16 5.93 -9.59
C GLY A 476 20.12 4.86 -10.10
N LEU A 477 19.93 4.38 -11.32
CA LEU A 477 20.78 3.38 -11.96
C LEU A 477 22.21 3.86 -12.19
N GLN A 478 22.45 5.19 -12.22
CA GLN A 478 23.79 5.78 -12.42
C GLN A 478 24.61 5.87 -11.13
N THR A 479 24.06 5.45 -10.00
CA THR A 479 24.77 5.40 -8.71
C THR A 479 26.04 4.57 -8.86
N LYS A 480 27.19 5.16 -8.48
CA LYS A 480 28.48 4.46 -8.50
C LYS A 480 28.50 3.41 -7.39
N PHE A 481 28.98 2.23 -7.72
CA PHE A 481 29.18 1.17 -6.75
C PHE A 481 30.39 0.33 -7.15
N ARG A 482 31.40 0.28 -6.29
CA ARG A 482 32.67 -0.37 -6.56
C ARG A 482 33.26 0.08 -7.91
N ASP A 483 33.65 -0.84 -8.78
CA ASP A 483 34.22 -0.54 -10.10
C ASP A 483 33.14 -0.27 -11.18
N GLY A 484 31.84 -0.40 -10.86
CA GLY A 484 30.72 -0.26 -11.78
C GLY A 484 29.65 0.72 -11.30
N THR A 485 28.41 0.39 -11.62
CA THR A 485 27.23 1.16 -11.26
C THR A 485 26.09 0.24 -10.76
N VAL A 486 25.08 0.83 -10.16
CA VAL A 486 23.84 0.13 -9.82
C VAL A 486 23.15 -0.45 -11.06
N GLN A 487 23.36 0.15 -12.25
CA GLN A 487 22.84 -0.37 -13.51
C GLN A 487 23.34 -1.80 -13.79
N ASP A 488 24.62 -2.06 -13.56
CA ASP A 488 25.22 -3.39 -13.79
C ASP A 488 24.56 -4.45 -12.90
N ILE A 489 24.32 -4.10 -11.63
CA ILE A 489 23.65 -4.97 -10.67
C ILE A 489 22.17 -5.15 -11.04
N ALA A 490 21.51 -4.10 -11.50
CA ALA A 490 20.11 -4.15 -11.91
C ALA A 490 19.88 -5.07 -13.11
N ILE A 491 20.80 -5.06 -14.10
CA ILE A 491 20.76 -5.99 -15.24
C ILE A 491 20.85 -7.43 -14.74
N GLU A 492 21.78 -7.70 -13.82
CA GLU A 492 21.96 -9.04 -13.27
C GLU A 492 20.78 -9.48 -12.41
N MET A 493 20.26 -8.62 -11.54
CA MET A 493 19.06 -8.87 -10.73
C MET A 493 17.86 -9.26 -11.59
N VAL A 494 17.58 -8.50 -12.67
CA VAL A 494 16.46 -8.77 -13.57
C VAL A 494 16.70 -10.04 -14.39
N ARG A 495 17.95 -10.33 -14.79
CA ARG A 495 18.31 -11.58 -15.46
C ARG A 495 18.04 -12.80 -14.59
N ILE A 496 18.50 -12.78 -13.33
CA ILE A 496 18.26 -13.85 -12.36
C ILE A 496 16.76 -14.05 -12.14
N ALA A 497 16.01 -12.96 -11.95
CA ALA A 497 14.56 -13.01 -11.77
C ALA A 497 13.86 -13.64 -12.98
N LYS A 498 14.23 -13.24 -14.20
CA LYS A 498 13.65 -13.78 -15.44
C LYS A 498 13.90 -15.28 -15.57
N GLU A 499 15.12 -15.73 -15.29
CA GLU A 499 15.46 -17.15 -15.31
C GLU A 499 14.70 -17.95 -14.24
N GLY A 500 14.48 -17.37 -13.03
CA GLY A 500 13.64 -17.95 -12.00
C GLY A 500 12.20 -18.11 -12.47
N LEU A 501 11.62 -17.11 -13.14
CA LEU A 501 10.27 -17.18 -13.70
C LEU A 501 10.17 -18.26 -14.81
N VAL A 502 11.19 -18.38 -15.69
CA VAL A 502 11.25 -19.45 -16.69
C VAL A 502 11.23 -20.83 -16.01
N ARG A 503 12.05 -21.05 -14.96
CA ARG A 503 12.09 -22.33 -14.22
C ARG A 503 10.80 -22.63 -13.47
N ARG A 504 10.04 -21.60 -13.04
CA ARG A 504 8.69 -21.78 -12.49
C ARG A 504 7.73 -22.40 -13.51
N GLY A 505 7.92 -22.14 -14.80
CA GLY A 505 7.14 -22.74 -15.88
C GLY A 505 5.69 -22.28 -15.96
N ALA A 506 5.40 -21.05 -15.52
CA ALA A 506 4.07 -20.45 -15.51
C ALA A 506 3.86 -19.45 -16.66
N ASN A 507 4.82 -19.32 -17.57
CA ASN A 507 4.86 -18.34 -18.68
C ASN A 507 4.76 -16.88 -18.17
N GLU A 508 5.47 -16.59 -17.08
CA GLU A 508 5.44 -15.30 -16.39
C GLU A 508 6.67 -14.42 -16.71
N GLU A 509 7.65 -14.94 -17.43
CA GLU A 509 8.97 -14.33 -17.67
C GLU A 509 8.91 -13.00 -18.44
N ASN A 510 7.85 -12.78 -19.20
CA ASN A 510 7.67 -11.54 -19.99
C ASN A 510 7.25 -10.34 -19.13
N PHE A 511 6.79 -10.56 -17.89
CA PHE A 511 6.42 -9.46 -17.00
C PHE A 511 7.62 -8.60 -16.56
N VAL A 512 8.85 -9.10 -16.70
CA VAL A 512 10.07 -8.35 -16.38
C VAL A 512 10.79 -7.77 -17.60
N ASP A 513 10.26 -7.93 -18.82
CA ASP A 513 10.92 -7.43 -20.04
C ASP A 513 11.09 -5.90 -20.02
N GLY A 514 10.07 -5.16 -19.59
CA GLY A 514 10.17 -3.71 -19.44
C GLY A 514 11.20 -3.26 -18.40
N LEU A 515 11.43 -4.05 -17.35
CA LEU A 515 12.50 -3.79 -16.39
C LEU A 515 13.89 -4.06 -17.01
N MET A 516 14.02 -5.10 -17.81
CA MET A 516 15.26 -5.39 -18.53
C MET A 516 15.60 -4.26 -19.51
N GLU A 517 14.61 -3.72 -20.22
CA GLU A 517 14.80 -2.54 -21.09
C GLU A 517 15.26 -1.31 -20.29
N MET A 518 14.66 -1.04 -19.13
CA MET A 518 15.08 0.05 -18.26
C MET A 518 16.51 -0.17 -17.74
N ALA A 519 16.82 -1.35 -17.25
CA ALA A 519 18.15 -1.69 -16.76
C ALA A 519 19.21 -1.55 -17.84
N THR A 520 19.00 -2.11 -19.03
CA THR A 520 19.98 -2.07 -20.13
C THR A 520 20.14 -0.67 -20.74
N SER A 521 19.06 0.11 -20.84
CA SER A 521 19.14 1.49 -21.33
C SER A 521 19.70 2.47 -20.30
N GLY A 522 19.66 2.13 -19.01
CA GLY A 522 19.99 3.04 -17.90
C GLY A 522 18.99 4.18 -17.73
N GLN A 523 17.80 4.10 -18.36
CA GLN A 523 16.77 5.13 -18.36
C GLN A 523 15.54 4.67 -17.61
N THR A 524 15.37 5.18 -16.38
CA THR A 524 14.20 4.93 -15.56
C THR A 524 13.00 5.78 -15.99
N GLN A 525 11.85 5.53 -15.37
CA GLN A 525 10.69 6.40 -15.57
C GLN A 525 10.97 7.84 -15.12
N ALA A 526 11.71 8.03 -14.01
CA ALA A 526 12.10 9.36 -13.54
C ALA A 526 12.96 10.11 -14.57
N ASP A 527 13.91 9.42 -15.23
CA ASP A 527 14.75 10.01 -16.29
C ASP A 527 13.91 10.49 -17.46
N LYS A 528 12.97 9.65 -17.93
CA LYS A 528 12.04 9.99 -19.02
C LYS A 528 11.14 11.17 -18.67
N LEU A 529 10.70 11.28 -17.41
CA LEU A 529 9.87 12.38 -16.93
C LEU A 529 10.65 13.68 -16.84
N LEU A 530 11.91 13.65 -16.37
CA LEU A 530 12.79 14.81 -16.33
C LEU A 530 13.11 15.31 -17.73
N ASP A 531 13.41 14.40 -18.67
CA ASP A 531 13.61 14.75 -20.08
C ASP A 531 12.35 15.38 -20.67
N ALA A 532 11.19 14.77 -20.47
CA ALA A 532 9.92 15.30 -20.97
C ALA A 532 9.59 16.67 -20.36
N TYR A 533 9.86 16.88 -19.08
CA TYR A 533 9.65 18.16 -18.41
C TYR A 533 10.39 19.31 -19.11
N VAL A 534 11.66 19.10 -19.45
CA VAL A 534 12.50 20.12 -20.11
C VAL A 534 12.18 20.21 -21.60
N ASN A 535 12.20 19.09 -22.31
CA ASN A 535 12.24 19.07 -23.77
C ASN A 535 10.85 18.99 -24.45
N LYS A 536 9.83 18.50 -23.74
CA LYS A 536 8.48 18.29 -24.30
C LYS A 536 7.41 19.19 -23.65
N TRP A 537 7.51 19.40 -22.32
CA TRP A 537 6.46 20.09 -21.58
C TRP A 537 6.73 21.59 -21.40
N GLY A 538 7.92 22.08 -21.76
CA GLY A 538 8.29 23.48 -21.56
C GLY A 538 8.28 23.89 -20.09
N MET A 539 8.67 22.96 -19.22
CA MET A 539 8.69 23.11 -17.76
C MET A 539 7.31 23.31 -17.12
N ASP A 540 6.24 22.88 -17.79
CA ASP A 540 4.86 22.89 -17.26
C ASP A 540 4.56 21.55 -16.56
N ILE A 541 4.57 21.54 -15.22
CA ILE A 541 4.34 20.33 -14.42
C ILE A 541 2.93 19.75 -14.61
N ASP A 542 1.95 20.56 -15.01
CA ASP A 542 0.58 20.10 -15.18
C ASP A 542 0.44 19.07 -16.32
N LYS A 543 1.43 19.00 -17.20
CA LYS A 543 1.51 17.97 -18.24
C LYS A 543 1.67 16.55 -17.69
N VAL A 544 2.25 16.39 -16.49
CA VAL A 544 2.41 15.09 -15.85
C VAL A 544 1.06 14.41 -15.61
N TYR A 545 0.02 15.17 -15.25
CA TYR A 545 -1.33 14.66 -15.04
C TYR A 545 -1.96 14.08 -16.29
N LYS A 546 -1.59 14.59 -17.46
CA LYS A 546 -2.04 14.06 -18.75
C LYS A 546 -1.24 12.83 -19.19
N GLU A 547 0.06 12.83 -18.96
CA GLU A 547 0.97 11.76 -19.42
C GLU A 547 0.86 10.49 -18.57
N LEU A 548 0.65 10.63 -17.25
CA LEU A 548 0.63 9.51 -16.29
C LEU A 548 -0.74 9.25 -15.67
N SER A 549 -1.82 9.80 -16.25
CA SER A 549 -3.16 9.44 -15.85
C SER A 549 -3.47 7.99 -16.22
N PHE A 550 -4.03 7.24 -15.28
CA PHE A 550 -4.52 5.86 -15.51
C PHE A 550 -5.68 5.81 -16.49
#